data_193a0a70533cd27068dbe9bd948681cb
#
_entry.id   193a0a70533cd27068dbe9bd948681cb
#
_cell.length_a   1.000
_cell.length_b   1.000
_cell.length_c   1.000
_cell.angle_alpha   90.00
_cell.angle_beta   90.00
_cell.angle_gamma   90.00
#
_symmetry.space_group_name_H-M   'P 1'
#
loop_
_entity.id
_entity.type
_entity.pdbx_description
1 polymer ?
#
loop_
_entity_poly.entity_id
_entity_poly.type
_entity_poly.pdbx_seq_one_letter_code
_entity_poly.pdbx_strand_id
1 'polypeptide(L)'
;MKKFELSIVQKICLAGIFIVLVAIFQKVFAINYIAVIPFVRISIGGPALIIFSSILLGPWFGLFVGAASDLIGFFIFDPKMFGAMPFFQITFIYALLGFVSYFVFKLVHILKNKKLMFYVEMGVFFLIFLAVTLVVLLSKSITLYQVEYEFTTTVRIVVPIVTFTLLSILFVIITLISKSFKKRNIDISVYHVSFACFILEISVMLIFGSLMKVWAFSSTSFLAIFFSQLIVSLFNVPLNTFLISYIMYLSGKILRTTK
;
A
#
# COMPACT_ATOMS: atom_id res chain seq x y z
N MET A 1 22.04 3.26 8.10
CA MET A 1 21.69 4.52 7.39
C MET A 1 22.34 5.66 8.16
N LYS A 2 23.26 6.44 7.55
CA LYS A 2 23.71 7.71 8.16
C LYS A 2 22.47 8.60 8.30
N LYS A 3 22.18 9.06 9.52
CA LYS A 3 21.12 10.03 9.78
C LYS A 3 21.39 11.28 8.96
N PHE A 4 20.56 11.56 7.97
CA PHE A 4 20.50 12.87 7.35
C PHE A 4 19.74 13.78 8.33
N GLU A 5 20.46 14.67 8.99
CA GLU A 5 19.85 15.64 9.89
C GLU A 5 19.30 16.81 9.05
N LEU A 6 18.09 16.58 8.53
CA LEU A 6 17.34 17.66 7.89
C LEU A 6 16.94 18.69 8.95
N SER A 7 17.10 19.99 8.63
CA SER A 7 16.56 21.04 9.48
C SER A 7 15.01 20.96 9.52
N ILE A 8 14.40 21.51 10.56
CA ILE A 8 12.94 21.47 10.70
C ILE A 8 12.22 22.15 9.53
N VAL A 9 12.80 23.23 9.00
CA VAL A 9 12.29 23.93 7.81
C VAL A 9 12.31 23.04 6.58
N GLN A 10 13.42 22.33 6.34
CA GLN A 10 13.51 21.37 5.24
C GLN A 10 12.49 20.23 5.36
N LYS A 11 12.26 19.74 6.58
CA LYS A 11 11.23 18.70 6.82
C LYS A 11 9.82 19.22 6.50
N ILE A 12 9.50 20.45 6.88
CA ILE A 12 8.20 21.08 6.59
C ILE A 12 8.02 21.25 5.08
N CYS A 13 9.01 21.78 4.37
CA CYS A 13 8.94 21.96 2.92
C CYS A 13 8.78 20.61 2.20
N LEU A 14 9.56 19.60 2.58
CA LEU A 14 9.44 18.25 2.01
C LEU A 14 8.10 17.61 2.33
N ALA A 15 7.57 17.78 3.54
CA ALA A 15 6.25 17.28 3.90
C ALA A 15 5.16 17.89 3.01
N GLY A 16 5.22 19.20 2.74
CA GLY A 16 4.31 19.88 1.80
C GLY A 16 4.36 19.27 0.39
N ILE A 17 5.57 19.02 -0.13
CA ILE A 17 5.76 18.38 -1.44
C ILE A 17 5.16 16.96 -1.42
N PHE A 18 5.42 16.17 -0.38
CA PHE A 18 4.85 14.82 -0.26
C PHE A 18 3.34 14.84 -0.18
N ILE A 19 2.72 15.78 0.55
CA ILE A 19 1.26 15.90 0.64
C ILE A 19 0.64 16.07 -0.75
N VAL A 20 1.16 16.99 -1.55
CA VAL A 20 0.67 17.23 -2.91
C VAL A 20 0.87 16.00 -3.81
N LEU A 21 2.06 15.40 -3.79
CA LEU A 21 2.35 14.21 -4.59
C LEU A 21 1.44 13.05 -4.19
N VAL A 22 1.27 12.79 -2.90
CA VAL A 22 0.39 11.71 -2.42
C VAL A 22 -1.05 11.95 -2.85
N ALA A 23 -1.58 13.17 -2.72
CA ALA A 23 -2.94 13.50 -3.15
C ALA A 23 -3.15 13.25 -4.64
N ILE A 24 -2.18 13.64 -5.49
CA ILE A 24 -2.21 13.37 -6.93
C ILE A 24 -2.19 11.85 -7.20
N PHE A 25 -1.26 11.12 -6.59
CA PHE A 25 -1.11 9.68 -6.85
C PHE A 25 -2.31 8.88 -6.32
N GLN A 26 -2.94 9.30 -5.24
CA GLN A 26 -4.13 8.63 -4.69
C GLN A 26 -5.41 8.89 -5.50
N LYS A 27 -5.53 10.05 -6.13
CA LYS A 27 -6.78 10.47 -6.77
C LYS A 27 -6.70 10.43 -8.28
N VAL A 28 -5.61 10.92 -8.88
CA VAL A 28 -5.46 11.00 -10.35
C VAL A 28 -5.00 9.66 -10.93
N PHE A 29 -4.01 9.02 -10.29
CA PHE A 29 -3.46 7.74 -10.75
C PHE A 29 -4.12 6.51 -10.12
N ALA A 30 -5.26 6.66 -9.44
CA ALA A 30 -5.99 5.51 -8.92
C ALA A 30 -6.75 4.80 -10.04
N ILE A 31 -6.65 3.46 -10.07
CA ILE A 31 -7.50 2.61 -10.89
C ILE A 31 -8.79 2.38 -10.10
N ASN A 32 -9.86 3.07 -10.48
CA ASN A 32 -11.15 3.03 -9.77
C ASN A 32 -12.08 1.92 -10.27
N TYR A 33 -11.77 1.31 -11.42
CA TYR A 33 -12.60 0.29 -12.05
C TYR A 33 -11.76 -0.73 -12.79
N ILE A 34 -11.90 -1.99 -12.41
CA ILE A 34 -11.36 -3.12 -13.15
C ILE A 34 -12.56 -3.92 -13.66
N ALA A 35 -12.70 -4.03 -14.96
CA ALA A 35 -13.91 -4.62 -15.59
C ALA A 35 -14.30 -6.00 -15.03
N VAL A 36 -13.30 -6.81 -14.63
CA VAL A 36 -13.52 -8.15 -14.05
C VAL A 36 -13.81 -8.11 -12.55
N ILE A 37 -13.30 -7.08 -11.85
CA ILE A 37 -13.41 -6.92 -10.39
C ILE A 37 -13.79 -5.46 -10.09
N PRO A 38 -15.03 -5.05 -10.41
CA PRO A 38 -15.43 -3.65 -10.41
C PRO A 38 -15.45 -2.99 -9.01
N PHE A 39 -15.39 -3.79 -7.95
CA PHE A 39 -15.38 -3.32 -6.57
C PHE A 39 -13.97 -3.07 -6.01
N VAL A 40 -12.91 -3.29 -6.81
CA VAL A 40 -11.52 -3.10 -6.40
C VAL A 40 -11.01 -1.75 -6.88
N ARG A 41 -10.53 -0.94 -5.93
CA ARG A 41 -9.83 0.32 -6.19
C ARG A 41 -8.35 0.17 -5.81
N ILE A 42 -7.46 0.40 -6.76
CA ILE A 42 -6.01 0.34 -6.54
C ILE A 42 -5.45 1.76 -6.59
N SER A 43 -4.82 2.17 -5.49
CA SER A 43 -4.12 3.46 -5.42
C SER A 43 -2.65 3.27 -5.82
N ILE A 44 -2.27 3.79 -6.99
CA ILE A 44 -0.91 3.65 -7.50
C ILE A 44 0.01 4.66 -6.83
N GLY A 45 0.87 4.20 -5.92
CA GLY A 45 1.98 4.97 -5.37
C GLY A 45 1.66 5.90 -4.19
N GLY A 46 0.39 6.22 -3.92
CA GLY A 46 0.03 7.04 -2.76
C GLY A 46 0.54 6.47 -1.44
N PRO A 47 0.20 5.23 -1.08
CA PRO A 47 0.71 4.59 0.14
C PRO A 47 2.25 4.51 0.18
N ALA A 48 2.91 4.23 -0.96
CA ALA A 48 4.37 4.19 -1.04
C ALA A 48 5.02 5.53 -0.64
N LEU A 49 4.46 6.64 -1.13
CA LEU A 49 4.96 7.98 -0.81
C LEU A 49 4.72 8.36 0.67
N ILE A 50 3.58 7.96 1.26
CA ILE A 50 3.32 8.14 2.70
C ILE A 50 4.36 7.35 3.52
N ILE A 51 4.58 6.09 3.20
CA ILE A 51 5.57 5.24 3.86
C ILE A 51 6.96 5.85 3.72
N PHE A 52 7.34 6.26 2.51
CA PHE A 52 8.66 6.84 2.26
C PHE A 52 8.85 8.18 3.00
N SER A 53 7.84 9.04 3.04
CA SER A 53 7.88 10.29 3.80
C SER A 53 8.13 10.06 5.29
N SER A 54 7.48 9.02 5.85
CA SER A 54 7.66 8.60 7.23
C SER A 54 9.10 8.13 7.53
N ILE A 55 9.67 7.34 6.62
CA ILE A 55 11.07 6.86 6.76
C ILE A 55 12.05 8.04 6.71
N LEU A 56 11.81 9.01 5.84
CA LEU A 56 12.71 10.14 5.61
C LEU A 56 12.58 11.24 6.68
N LEU A 57 11.36 11.62 7.04
CA LEU A 57 11.06 12.77 7.88
C LEU A 57 10.78 12.40 9.34
N GLY A 58 10.43 11.15 9.60
CA GLY A 58 10.04 10.64 10.91
C GLY A 58 8.54 10.42 11.06
N PRO A 59 8.11 9.74 12.17
CA PRO A 59 6.76 9.24 12.32
C PRO A 59 5.69 10.34 12.37
N TRP A 60 5.96 11.45 13.02
CA TRP A 60 5.01 12.57 13.15
C TRP A 60 4.75 13.26 11.81
N PHE A 61 5.81 13.48 11.02
CA PHE A 61 5.65 14.02 9.67
C PHE A 61 4.94 13.03 8.75
N GLY A 62 5.22 11.72 8.86
CA GLY A 62 4.50 10.69 8.13
C GLY A 62 3.01 10.67 8.43
N LEU A 63 2.63 10.78 9.73
CA LEU A 63 1.25 10.91 10.17
C LEU A 63 0.58 12.13 9.52
N PHE A 64 1.25 13.29 9.59
CA PHE A 64 0.73 14.52 9.03
C PHE A 64 0.58 14.46 7.50
N VAL A 65 1.58 13.90 6.80
CA VAL A 65 1.52 13.71 5.35
C VAL A 65 0.35 12.80 4.98
N GLY A 66 0.16 11.67 5.70
CA GLY A 66 -0.95 10.75 5.43
C GLY A 66 -2.32 11.41 5.64
N ALA A 67 -2.52 12.10 6.76
CA ALA A 67 -3.78 12.79 7.07
C ALA A 67 -4.08 13.93 6.09
N ALA A 68 -3.12 14.83 5.91
CA ALA A 68 -3.31 16.03 5.09
C ALA A 68 -3.50 15.69 3.60
N SER A 69 -2.80 14.67 3.09
CA SER A 69 -2.95 14.27 1.69
C SER A 69 -4.34 13.71 1.38
N ASP A 70 -4.94 12.95 2.30
CA ASP A 70 -6.28 12.43 2.12
C ASP A 70 -7.33 13.55 2.14
N LEU A 71 -7.25 14.47 3.12
CA LEU A 71 -8.14 15.62 3.20
C LEU A 71 -8.03 16.52 1.97
N ILE A 72 -6.81 16.89 1.58
CA ILE A 72 -6.56 17.72 0.39
C ILE A 72 -7.05 17.00 -0.86
N GLY A 73 -6.77 15.69 -0.97
CA GLY A 73 -7.24 14.87 -2.07
C GLY A 73 -8.76 14.83 -2.18
N PHE A 74 -9.47 14.77 -1.04
CA PHE A 74 -10.92 14.82 -0.99
C PHE A 74 -11.47 16.17 -1.49
N PHE A 75 -10.96 17.27 -0.96
CA PHE A 75 -11.48 18.59 -1.30
C PHE A 75 -11.12 19.06 -2.72
N ILE A 76 -9.98 18.66 -3.26
CA ILE A 76 -9.51 19.14 -4.57
C ILE A 76 -9.98 18.23 -5.71
N PHE A 77 -9.91 16.91 -5.54
CA PHE A 77 -10.08 15.95 -6.64
C PHE A 77 -11.42 15.23 -6.66
N ASP A 78 -12.25 15.35 -5.61
CA ASP A 78 -13.59 14.77 -5.55
C ASP A 78 -14.70 15.86 -5.58
N PRO A 79 -14.82 16.67 -6.66
CA PRO A 79 -15.74 17.81 -6.71
C PRO A 79 -17.23 17.42 -6.59
N LYS A 80 -17.59 16.18 -6.89
CA LYS A 80 -18.95 15.66 -6.70
C LYS A 80 -19.34 15.52 -5.23
N MET A 81 -18.37 15.57 -4.34
CA MET A 81 -18.53 15.51 -2.89
C MET A 81 -18.56 16.91 -2.24
N PHE A 82 -18.65 17.99 -3.04
CA PHE A 82 -18.78 19.34 -2.52
C PHE A 82 -20.03 19.46 -1.64
N GLY A 83 -19.83 19.69 -0.34
CA GLY A 83 -20.90 19.66 0.67
C GLY A 83 -21.01 18.35 1.46
N ALA A 84 -20.33 17.28 1.07
CA ALA A 84 -20.20 16.08 1.89
C ALA A 84 -19.01 16.24 2.86
N MET A 85 -19.12 15.64 4.05
CA MET A 85 -17.99 15.60 4.97
C MET A 85 -17.03 14.47 4.57
N PRO A 86 -15.70 14.68 4.68
CA PRO A 86 -14.73 13.62 4.49
C PRO A 86 -14.94 12.51 5.53
N PHE A 87 -14.72 11.27 5.13
CA PHE A 87 -14.76 10.15 6.05
C PHE A 87 -13.47 10.15 6.90
N PHE A 88 -13.53 10.72 8.09
CA PHE A 88 -12.38 10.79 9.02
C PHE A 88 -11.75 9.43 9.31
N GLN A 89 -12.53 8.36 9.24
CA GLN A 89 -12.04 7.00 9.39
C GLN A 89 -11.01 6.65 8.32
N ILE A 90 -11.21 7.10 7.07
CA ILE A 90 -10.27 6.85 5.96
C ILE A 90 -9.02 7.71 6.15
N THR A 91 -9.18 8.98 6.50
CA THR A 91 -8.05 9.87 6.85
C THR A 91 -7.20 9.28 7.98
N PHE A 92 -7.86 8.68 8.99
CA PHE A 92 -7.16 8.04 10.10
C PHE A 92 -6.34 6.81 9.68
N ILE A 93 -6.82 6.01 8.71
CA ILE A 93 -6.05 4.89 8.14
C ILE A 93 -4.73 5.39 7.53
N TYR A 94 -4.77 6.46 6.71
CA TYR A 94 -3.56 7.00 6.08
C TYR A 94 -2.64 7.70 7.07
N ALA A 95 -3.19 8.38 8.08
CA ALA A 95 -2.42 8.94 9.19
C ALA A 95 -1.67 7.83 9.95
N LEU A 96 -2.37 6.75 10.29
CA LEU A 96 -1.80 5.60 10.98
C LEU A 96 -0.75 4.90 10.12
N LEU A 97 -1.01 4.74 8.82
CA LEU A 97 -0.03 4.21 7.88
C LEU A 97 1.27 5.00 7.94
N GLY A 98 1.19 6.33 7.86
CA GLY A 98 2.35 7.21 7.95
C GLY A 98 3.07 7.10 9.30
N PHE A 99 2.35 7.05 10.41
CA PHE A 99 2.95 6.95 11.74
C PHE A 99 3.65 5.62 11.98
N VAL A 100 2.95 4.51 11.73
CA VAL A 100 3.44 3.14 12.01
C VAL A 100 4.59 2.74 11.09
N SER A 101 4.63 3.26 9.87
CA SER A 101 5.65 2.91 8.88
C SER A 101 7.08 3.10 9.40
N TYR A 102 7.35 4.18 10.10
CA TYR A 102 8.68 4.44 10.68
C TYR A 102 9.12 3.32 11.61
N PHE A 103 8.23 2.89 12.50
CA PHE A 103 8.54 1.87 13.51
C PHE A 103 8.68 0.48 12.87
N VAL A 104 7.80 0.15 11.91
CA VAL A 104 7.88 -1.13 11.19
C VAL A 104 9.19 -1.24 10.41
N PHE A 105 9.60 -0.19 9.68
CA PHE A 105 10.88 -0.20 8.97
C PHE A 105 12.08 -0.31 9.93
N LYS A 106 12.04 0.37 11.07
CA LYS A 106 13.07 0.25 12.10
C LYS A 106 13.14 -1.16 12.67
N LEU A 107 11.99 -1.78 12.97
CA LEU A 107 11.89 -3.13 13.50
C LEU A 107 12.42 -4.16 12.49
N VAL A 108 11.94 -4.09 11.25
CA VAL A 108 12.32 -5.02 10.17
C VAL A 108 13.81 -4.93 9.87
N HIS A 109 14.40 -3.73 9.97
CA HIS A 109 15.83 -3.55 9.74
C HIS A 109 16.71 -4.26 10.77
N ILE A 110 16.21 -4.54 11.97
CA ILE A 110 16.90 -5.30 13.02
C ILE A 110 16.92 -6.81 12.69
N LEU A 111 15.95 -7.29 11.91
CA LEU A 111 15.85 -8.70 11.56
C LEU A 111 16.98 -9.09 10.57
N LYS A 112 17.77 -10.08 10.94
CA LYS A 112 18.94 -10.50 10.15
C LYS A 112 18.61 -11.50 9.04
N ASN A 113 17.57 -12.33 9.23
CA ASN A 113 17.30 -13.45 8.33
C ASN A 113 16.39 -13.04 7.16
N LYS A 114 16.99 -12.46 6.11
CA LYS A 114 16.31 -12.00 4.89
C LYS A 114 15.54 -13.10 4.14
N LYS A 115 16.09 -14.33 4.13
CA LYS A 115 15.43 -15.45 3.44
C LYS A 115 14.17 -15.87 4.17
N LEU A 116 14.21 -15.95 5.50
CA LEU A 116 13.04 -16.30 6.30
C LEU A 116 11.89 -15.30 6.07
N MET A 117 12.19 -13.99 6.11
CA MET A 117 11.20 -12.95 5.84
C MET A 117 10.51 -13.14 4.49
N PHE A 118 11.30 -13.41 3.45
CA PHE A 118 10.77 -13.64 2.11
C PHE A 118 9.89 -14.90 2.04
N TYR A 119 10.30 -16.00 2.66
CA TYR A 119 9.47 -17.21 2.67
C TYR A 119 8.18 -17.05 3.47
N VAL A 120 8.22 -16.33 4.59
CA VAL A 120 7.01 -16.01 5.38
C VAL A 120 6.05 -15.15 4.57
N GLU A 121 6.57 -14.09 3.92
CA GLU A 121 5.78 -13.21 3.05
C GLU A 121 5.11 -14.01 1.91
N MET A 122 5.86 -14.84 1.21
CA MET A 122 5.34 -15.67 0.12
C MET A 122 4.32 -16.71 0.61
N GLY A 123 4.57 -17.33 1.76
CA GLY A 123 3.64 -18.28 2.36
C GLY A 123 2.29 -17.66 2.70
N VAL A 124 2.30 -16.46 3.30
CA VAL A 124 1.05 -15.76 3.64
C VAL A 124 0.34 -15.28 2.36
N PHE A 125 1.05 -14.78 1.36
CA PHE A 125 0.41 -14.43 0.09
C PHE A 125 -0.20 -15.62 -0.63
N PHE A 126 0.42 -16.80 -0.55
CA PHE A 126 -0.16 -18.02 -1.08
C PHE A 126 -1.45 -18.41 -0.33
N LEU A 127 -1.49 -18.25 1.00
CA LEU A 127 -2.71 -18.45 1.77
C LEU A 127 -3.80 -17.44 1.41
N ILE A 128 -3.45 -16.18 1.20
CA ILE A 128 -4.38 -15.14 0.72
C ILE A 128 -4.95 -15.54 -0.66
N PHE A 129 -4.09 -15.98 -1.58
CA PHE A 129 -4.52 -16.47 -2.89
C PHE A 129 -5.53 -17.63 -2.77
N LEU A 130 -5.23 -18.61 -1.92
CA LEU A 130 -6.15 -19.74 -1.68
C LEU A 130 -7.49 -19.25 -1.09
N ALA A 131 -7.46 -18.35 -0.11
CA ALA A 131 -8.67 -17.79 0.50
C ALA A 131 -9.53 -17.04 -0.52
N VAL A 132 -8.92 -16.18 -1.34
CA VAL A 132 -9.62 -15.45 -2.41
C VAL A 132 -10.24 -16.41 -3.41
N THR A 133 -9.48 -17.42 -3.86
CA THR A 133 -9.96 -18.42 -4.81
C THR A 133 -11.15 -19.22 -4.25
N LEU A 134 -11.07 -19.68 -3.00
CA LEU A 134 -12.14 -20.41 -2.34
C LEU A 134 -13.41 -19.56 -2.20
N VAL A 135 -13.29 -18.30 -1.78
CA VAL A 135 -14.45 -17.41 -1.68
C VAL A 135 -15.14 -17.23 -3.03
N VAL A 136 -14.37 -16.97 -4.10
CA VAL A 136 -14.94 -16.78 -5.45
C VAL A 136 -15.60 -18.04 -6.00
N LEU A 137 -15.04 -19.22 -5.71
CA LEU A 137 -15.58 -20.50 -6.18
C LEU A 137 -16.84 -20.93 -5.41
N LEU A 138 -16.86 -20.72 -4.08
CA LEU A 138 -17.93 -21.20 -3.21
C LEU A 138 -19.11 -20.23 -3.07
N SER A 139 -18.85 -18.90 -3.15
CA SER A 139 -19.90 -17.90 -3.03
C SER A 139 -20.60 -17.66 -4.36
N LYS A 140 -21.89 -17.26 -4.29
CA LYS A 140 -22.68 -16.87 -5.46
C LYS A 140 -22.50 -15.39 -5.78
N SER A 141 -22.49 -14.55 -4.77
CA SER A 141 -22.39 -13.10 -4.87
C SER A 141 -21.68 -12.51 -3.66
N ILE A 142 -21.30 -11.25 -3.74
CA ILE A 142 -20.78 -10.45 -2.65
C ILE A 142 -21.43 -9.06 -2.67
N THR A 143 -21.95 -8.60 -1.53
CA THR A 143 -22.57 -7.28 -1.42
C THR A 143 -21.57 -6.28 -0.83
N LEU A 144 -21.22 -5.25 -1.61
CA LEU A 144 -20.33 -4.16 -1.22
C LEU A 144 -20.99 -2.82 -1.47
N TYR A 145 -21.02 -1.96 -0.47
CA TYR A 145 -21.60 -0.60 -0.57
C TYR A 145 -23.03 -0.59 -1.12
N GLN A 146 -23.87 -1.54 -0.66
CA GLN A 146 -25.27 -1.74 -1.11
C GLN A 146 -25.42 -2.23 -2.56
N VAL A 147 -24.33 -2.54 -3.25
CA VAL A 147 -24.34 -3.13 -4.59
C VAL A 147 -24.02 -4.60 -4.49
N GLU A 148 -24.85 -5.44 -5.06
CA GLU A 148 -24.59 -6.88 -5.14
C GLU A 148 -23.80 -7.18 -6.42
N TYR A 149 -22.66 -7.86 -6.25
CA TYR A 149 -21.79 -8.30 -7.34
C TYR A 149 -21.87 -9.82 -7.45
N GLU A 150 -22.52 -10.30 -8.51
CA GLU A 150 -22.62 -11.73 -8.79
C GLU A 150 -21.31 -12.31 -9.32
N PHE A 151 -20.92 -13.46 -8.81
CA PHE A 151 -19.79 -14.22 -9.32
C PHE A 151 -20.22 -15.08 -10.52
N THR A 152 -20.24 -14.47 -11.69
CA THR A 152 -20.49 -15.16 -12.96
C THR A 152 -19.40 -16.23 -13.23
N THR A 153 -19.66 -17.16 -14.11
CA THR A 153 -18.68 -18.19 -14.51
C THR A 153 -17.36 -17.56 -14.98
N THR A 154 -17.43 -16.43 -15.68
CA THR A 154 -16.24 -15.68 -16.11
C THR A 154 -15.43 -15.17 -14.91
N VAL A 155 -16.08 -14.57 -13.91
CA VAL A 155 -15.42 -14.06 -12.69
C VAL A 155 -14.73 -15.21 -11.92
N ARG A 156 -15.41 -16.36 -11.80
CA ARG A 156 -14.88 -17.56 -11.11
C ARG A 156 -13.63 -18.14 -11.76
N ILE A 157 -13.46 -17.99 -13.07
CA ILE A 157 -12.27 -18.44 -13.79
C ILE A 157 -11.19 -17.36 -13.79
N VAL A 158 -11.56 -16.11 -14.11
CA VAL A 158 -10.61 -15.03 -14.35
C VAL A 158 -9.96 -14.56 -13.05
N VAL A 159 -10.71 -14.44 -11.94
CA VAL A 159 -10.14 -13.92 -10.67
C VAL A 159 -9.01 -14.81 -10.14
N PRO A 160 -9.13 -16.15 -10.03
CA PRO A 160 -8.02 -17.00 -9.64
C PRO A 160 -6.81 -16.90 -10.57
N ILE A 161 -7.03 -16.86 -11.89
CA ILE A 161 -5.94 -16.75 -12.87
C ILE A 161 -5.21 -15.41 -12.69
N VAL A 162 -5.94 -14.31 -12.59
CA VAL A 162 -5.36 -12.96 -12.41
C VAL A 162 -4.61 -12.87 -11.08
N THR A 163 -5.19 -13.33 -9.99
CA THR A 163 -4.53 -13.30 -8.67
C THR A 163 -3.27 -14.18 -8.64
N PHE A 164 -3.28 -15.35 -9.29
CA PHE A 164 -2.10 -16.21 -9.40
C PHE A 164 -1.01 -15.58 -10.27
N THR A 165 -1.37 -14.99 -11.40
CA THR A 165 -0.39 -14.29 -12.26
C THR A 165 0.23 -13.11 -11.54
N LEU A 166 -0.54 -12.34 -10.78
CA LEU A 166 -0.05 -11.24 -9.97
C LEU A 166 0.93 -11.71 -8.89
N LEU A 167 0.62 -12.79 -8.19
CA LEU A 167 1.51 -13.39 -7.19
C LEU A 167 2.84 -13.81 -7.84
N SER A 168 2.78 -14.40 -9.03
CA SER A 168 3.97 -14.82 -9.79
C SER A 168 4.80 -13.61 -10.24
N ILE A 169 4.15 -12.55 -10.73
CA ILE A 169 4.79 -11.29 -11.12
C ILE A 169 5.46 -10.63 -9.91
N LEU A 170 4.80 -10.61 -8.75
CA LEU A 170 5.36 -10.11 -7.50
C LEU A 170 6.67 -10.82 -7.15
N PHE A 171 6.66 -12.14 -7.17
CA PHE A 171 7.84 -12.96 -6.90
C PHE A 171 9.01 -12.62 -7.85
N VAL A 172 8.71 -12.52 -9.15
CA VAL A 172 9.69 -12.17 -10.18
C VAL A 172 10.24 -10.76 -9.96
N ILE A 173 9.38 -9.77 -9.71
CA ILE A 173 9.80 -8.37 -9.48
C ILE A 173 10.74 -8.29 -8.28
N ILE A 174 10.39 -8.85 -7.13
CA ILE A 174 11.22 -8.80 -5.93
C ILE A 174 12.60 -9.42 -6.18
N THR A 175 12.62 -10.59 -6.86
CA THR A 175 13.87 -11.30 -7.15
C THR A 175 14.75 -10.54 -8.15
N LEU A 176 14.17 -9.95 -9.20
CA LEU A 176 14.89 -9.18 -10.22
C LEU A 176 15.47 -7.89 -9.64
N ILE A 177 14.67 -7.15 -8.86
CA ILE A 177 15.15 -5.92 -8.21
C ILE A 177 16.27 -6.25 -7.21
N SER A 178 16.10 -7.30 -6.42
CA SER A 178 17.12 -7.74 -5.46
C SER A 178 18.44 -8.10 -6.15
N LYS A 179 18.38 -8.85 -7.27
CA LYS A 179 19.55 -9.17 -8.09
C LYS A 179 20.19 -7.92 -8.69
N SER A 180 19.38 -6.99 -9.24
CA SER A 180 19.85 -5.75 -9.83
C SER A 180 20.56 -4.86 -8.80
N PHE A 181 20.00 -4.73 -7.60
CA PHE A 181 20.60 -3.94 -6.51
C PHE A 181 21.91 -4.55 -6.02
N LYS A 182 21.96 -5.88 -5.91
CA LYS A 182 23.21 -6.59 -5.56
C LYS A 182 24.29 -6.37 -6.61
N LYS A 183 23.98 -6.44 -7.91
CA LYS A 183 24.94 -6.20 -9.01
C LYS A 183 25.48 -4.77 -9.00
N ARG A 184 24.70 -3.80 -8.52
CA ARG A 184 25.08 -2.37 -8.44
C ARG A 184 25.70 -1.97 -7.11
N ASN A 185 26.00 -2.90 -6.21
CA ASN A 185 26.50 -2.65 -4.87
C ASN A 185 25.65 -1.64 -4.07
N ILE A 186 24.32 -1.74 -4.22
CA ILE A 186 23.38 -0.90 -3.50
C ILE A 186 23.10 -1.54 -2.15
N ASP A 187 23.29 -0.77 -1.08
CA ASP A 187 23.19 -1.25 0.31
C ASP A 187 21.73 -1.36 0.83
N ILE A 188 20.76 -1.26 -0.08
CA ILE A 188 19.33 -1.38 0.24
C ILE A 188 18.90 -2.82 0.07
N SER A 189 18.43 -3.42 1.14
CA SER A 189 17.85 -4.75 1.09
C SER A 189 16.39 -4.69 0.67
N VAL A 190 16.11 -5.04 -0.59
CA VAL A 190 14.74 -5.10 -1.13
C VAL A 190 13.85 -6.04 -0.31
N TYR A 191 14.40 -7.12 0.25
CA TYR A 191 13.66 -8.04 1.11
C TYR A 191 13.14 -7.37 2.41
N HIS A 192 13.93 -6.46 3.02
CA HIS A 192 13.45 -5.70 4.17
C HIS A 192 12.34 -4.71 3.77
N VAL A 193 12.48 -4.06 2.60
CA VAL A 193 11.45 -3.13 2.11
C VAL A 193 10.17 -3.88 1.81
N SER A 194 10.25 -5.04 1.12
CA SER A 194 9.09 -5.87 0.81
C SER A 194 8.37 -6.34 2.06
N PHE A 195 9.12 -6.89 3.02
CA PHE A 195 8.55 -7.40 4.26
C PHE A 195 7.93 -6.30 5.12
N ALA A 196 8.53 -5.10 5.14
CA ALA A 196 7.94 -3.95 5.82
C ALA A 196 6.64 -3.50 5.14
N CYS A 197 6.60 -3.41 3.80
CA CYS A 197 5.39 -3.11 3.06
C CYS A 197 4.30 -4.16 3.30
N PHE A 198 4.68 -5.44 3.33
CA PHE A 198 3.79 -6.55 3.65
C PHE A 198 3.16 -6.42 5.04
N ILE A 199 3.97 -6.16 6.09
CA ILE A 199 3.46 -5.97 7.46
C ILE A 199 2.48 -4.78 7.50
N LEU A 200 2.83 -3.66 6.88
CA LEU A 200 2.00 -2.45 6.85
C LEU A 200 0.67 -2.69 6.11
N GLU A 201 0.72 -3.40 4.98
CA GLU A 201 -0.48 -3.73 4.22
C GLU A 201 -1.41 -4.64 5.02
N ILE A 202 -0.89 -5.69 5.66
CA ILE A 202 -1.72 -6.62 6.45
C ILE A 202 -2.25 -5.94 7.71
N SER A 203 -1.41 -5.27 8.50
CA SER A 203 -1.82 -4.72 9.81
C SER A 203 -2.66 -3.46 9.67
N VAL A 204 -2.22 -2.49 8.86
CA VAL A 204 -2.86 -1.17 8.78
C VAL A 204 -3.94 -1.15 7.70
N MET A 205 -3.65 -1.60 6.48
CA MET A 205 -4.58 -1.46 5.37
C MET A 205 -5.64 -2.56 5.36
N LEU A 206 -5.24 -3.82 5.56
CA LEU A 206 -6.16 -4.96 5.51
C LEU A 206 -6.98 -5.07 6.81
N ILE A 207 -6.35 -5.26 7.97
CA ILE A 207 -7.09 -5.51 9.22
C ILE A 207 -7.73 -4.22 9.72
N PHE A 208 -6.90 -3.23 10.08
CA PHE A 208 -7.41 -1.99 10.65
C PHE A 208 -8.22 -1.18 9.63
N GLY A 209 -7.78 -1.12 8.38
CA GLY A 209 -8.48 -0.45 7.31
C GLY A 209 -9.85 -1.02 7.01
N SER A 210 -10.03 -2.35 7.07
CA SER A 210 -11.34 -2.98 6.92
C SER A 210 -12.28 -2.63 8.06
N LEU A 211 -11.79 -2.64 9.30
CA LEU A 211 -12.59 -2.24 10.48
C LEU A 211 -13.07 -0.78 10.37
N MET A 212 -12.16 0.13 10.02
CA MET A 212 -12.49 1.55 9.86
C MET A 212 -13.47 1.81 8.71
N LYS A 213 -13.35 1.06 7.60
CA LYS A 213 -14.28 1.17 6.47
C LYS A 213 -15.68 0.62 6.81
N VAL A 214 -15.78 -0.46 7.59
CA VAL A 214 -17.08 -0.93 8.11
C VAL A 214 -17.73 0.15 8.97
N TRP A 215 -16.96 0.81 9.83
CA TRP A 215 -17.46 1.91 10.64
C TRP A 215 -17.89 3.12 9.78
N ALA A 216 -17.13 3.46 8.74
CA ALA A 216 -17.49 4.53 7.81
C ALA A 216 -18.72 4.21 6.96
N PHE A 217 -18.86 2.94 6.54
CA PHE A 217 -19.92 2.45 5.64
C PHE A 217 -20.76 1.38 6.36
N SER A 218 -21.55 1.79 7.32
CA SER A 218 -22.34 0.92 8.23
C SER A 218 -23.24 -0.12 7.54
N SER A 219 -23.51 0.05 6.26
CA SER A 219 -24.33 -0.86 5.44
C SER A 219 -23.57 -2.03 4.82
N THR A 220 -22.23 -2.08 4.98
CA THR A 220 -21.39 -3.10 4.31
C THR A 220 -20.82 -4.09 5.32
N SER A 221 -20.88 -5.38 5.01
CA SER A 221 -20.33 -6.42 5.89
C SER A 221 -18.80 -6.35 5.96
N PHE A 222 -18.26 -6.66 7.16
CA PHE A 222 -16.80 -6.74 7.37
C PHE A 222 -16.15 -7.72 6.39
N LEU A 223 -16.74 -8.89 6.20
CA LEU A 223 -16.19 -9.92 5.32
C LEU A 223 -16.07 -9.45 3.88
N ALA A 224 -17.05 -8.69 3.39
CA ALA A 224 -17.03 -8.18 2.02
C ALA A 224 -15.92 -7.14 1.81
N ILE A 225 -15.77 -6.19 2.76
CA ILE A 225 -14.67 -5.20 2.71
C ILE A 225 -13.31 -5.90 2.86
N PHE A 226 -13.20 -6.81 3.81
CA PHE A 226 -11.96 -7.56 4.06
C PHE A 226 -11.54 -8.35 2.81
N PHE A 227 -12.48 -9.04 2.16
CA PHE A 227 -12.24 -9.75 0.91
C PHE A 227 -11.74 -8.84 -0.20
N SER A 228 -12.37 -7.67 -0.40
CA SER A 228 -11.91 -6.71 -1.40
C SER A 228 -10.49 -6.20 -1.11
N GLN A 229 -10.16 -5.97 0.17
CA GLN A 229 -8.81 -5.55 0.59
C GLN A 229 -7.76 -6.66 0.45
N LEU A 230 -8.14 -7.94 0.61
CA LEU A 230 -7.23 -9.07 0.31
C LEU A 230 -6.76 -9.03 -1.15
N ILE A 231 -7.66 -8.79 -2.08
CA ILE A 231 -7.31 -8.66 -3.50
C ILE A 231 -6.39 -7.45 -3.71
N VAL A 232 -6.73 -6.30 -3.14
CA VAL A 232 -5.93 -5.07 -3.24
C VAL A 232 -4.52 -5.26 -2.70
N SER A 233 -4.35 -6.02 -1.61
CA SER A 233 -3.05 -6.25 -0.99
C SER A 233 -2.06 -6.96 -1.92
N LEU A 234 -2.56 -7.87 -2.78
CA LEU A 234 -1.74 -8.56 -3.79
C LEU A 234 -1.13 -7.61 -4.83
N PHE A 235 -1.76 -6.46 -5.06
CA PHE A 235 -1.22 -5.40 -5.94
C PHE A 235 -0.36 -4.40 -5.19
N ASN A 236 -0.81 -3.96 -4.02
CA ASN A 236 -0.18 -2.86 -3.30
C ASN A 236 1.21 -3.20 -2.78
N VAL A 237 1.42 -4.41 -2.26
CA VAL A 237 2.73 -4.78 -1.69
C VAL A 237 3.85 -4.76 -2.72
N PRO A 238 3.73 -5.42 -3.92
CA PRO A 238 4.77 -5.34 -4.94
C PRO A 238 4.97 -3.92 -5.46
N LEU A 239 3.89 -3.19 -5.67
CA LEU A 239 3.94 -1.83 -6.18
C LEU A 239 4.64 -0.89 -5.19
N ASN A 240 4.26 -0.94 -3.93
CA ASN A 240 4.90 -0.15 -2.87
C ASN A 240 6.36 -0.55 -2.67
N THR A 241 6.67 -1.86 -2.71
CA THR A 241 8.05 -2.36 -2.62
C THR A 241 8.91 -1.82 -3.76
N PHE A 242 8.40 -1.88 -4.99
CA PHE A 242 9.10 -1.34 -6.16
C PHE A 242 9.35 0.16 -6.03
N LEU A 243 8.30 0.93 -5.77
CA LEU A 243 8.38 2.39 -5.69
C LEU A 243 9.30 2.86 -4.56
N ILE A 244 9.14 2.31 -3.36
CA ILE A 244 9.98 2.69 -2.20
C ILE A 244 11.43 2.32 -2.46
N SER A 245 11.70 1.11 -2.95
CA SER A 245 13.06 0.67 -3.27
C SER A 245 13.71 1.57 -4.32
N TYR A 246 12.96 1.96 -5.35
CA TYR A 246 13.43 2.84 -6.42
C TYR A 246 13.69 4.26 -5.92
N ILE A 247 12.78 4.84 -5.14
CA ILE A 247 12.94 6.18 -4.55
C ILE A 247 14.13 6.19 -3.58
N MET A 248 14.29 5.17 -2.74
CA MET A 248 15.45 5.03 -1.85
C MET A 248 16.77 4.93 -2.64
N TYR A 249 16.77 4.24 -3.78
CA TYR A 249 17.92 4.18 -4.67
C TYR A 249 18.28 5.55 -5.24
N LEU A 250 17.28 6.29 -5.77
CA LEU A 250 17.49 7.62 -6.33
C LEU A 250 17.99 8.60 -5.26
N SER A 251 17.35 8.63 -4.09
CA SER A 251 17.77 9.48 -2.97
C SER A 251 19.21 9.17 -2.53
N GLY A 252 19.57 7.90 -2.42
CA GLY A 252 20.93 7.48 -2.09
C GLY A 252 21.98 7.89 -3.14
N LYS A 253 21.61 7.94 -4.44
CA LYS A 253 22.49 8.41 -5.51
C LYS A 253 22.70 9.92 -5.42
N ILE A 254 21.64 10.71 -5.25
CA ILE A 254 21.71 12.17 -5.13
C ILE A 254 22.58 12.56 -3.94
N LEU A 255 22.41 11.89 -2.82
CA LEU A 255 23.17 12.18 -1.58
C LEU A 255 24.66 11.80 -1.65
N ARG A 256 25.06 10.93 -2.60
CA ARG A 256 26.48 10.61 -2.85
C ARG A 256 27.15 11.60 -3.79
N THR A 257 26.39 12.22 -4.69
CA THR A 257 26.94 13.21 -5.67
C THR A 257 27.10 14.59 -5.08
N THR A 258 26.48 14.90 -3.96
CA THR A 258 26.59 16.20 -3.26
C THR A 258 27.72 16.24 -2.20
N LYS A 259 28.59 15.23 -2.15
CA LYS A 259 29.86 15.20 -1.41
C LYS A 259 31.04 15.34 -2.34
#